data_d9c79defaa2be38b52c536ee0818b68c
#
_entry.id   d9c79defaa2be38b52c536ee0818b68c
#
_cell.length_a   1.000
_cell.length_b   1.000
_cell.length_c   1.000
_cell.angle_alpha   90.00
_cell.angle_beta   90.00
_cell.angle_gamma   90.00
#
_symmetry.space_group_name_H-M   'P 1'
#
loop_
_entity.id
_entity.type
_entity.pdbx_description
1 polymer ?
#
loop_
_entity_poly.entity_id
_entity_poly.type
_entity_poly.pdbx_seq_one_letter_code
_entity_poly.pdbx_strand_id
1 'polypeptide(L)'
;MGTVWHAWDPSLQRDVAIKEVLLPAGMSPKERAEARARTLREAKATARISDTAVVTVHDVLEHDDSPWIVMELLRGTSLQHHLDRNGPMPVERVEEAAKALLGGLRAAHAAGVTHRDVKPANIMLTDDDRTVLTDFGI
;
A
#
# COMPACT_ATOMS: atom_id res chain seq x y z
N MET A 1 12.02 -0.25 4.50
CA MET A 1 10.82 -1.10 4.61
C MET A 1 10.32 -0.97 6.04
N GLY A 2 9.02 -0.79 6.23
CA GLY A 2 8.40 -0.66 7.54
C GLY A 2 7.66 -1.94 7.94
N THR A 3 7.26 -2.01 9.20
CA THR A 3 6.41 -3.08 9.72
C THR A 3 4.95 -2.71 9.48
N VAL A 4 4.12 -3.71 9.10
CA VAL A 4 2.66 -3.56 9.00
C VAL A 4 2.03 -4.31 10.16
N TRP A 5 1.17 -3.63 10.88
CA TRP A 5 0.47 -4.14 12.06
C TRP A 5 -1.02 -4.29 11.76
N HIS A 6 -1.61 -5.36 12.24
CA HIS A 6 -3.07 -5.46 12.35
C HIS A 6 -3.51 -4.69 13.60
N ALA A 7 -4.50 -3.82 13.48
CA ALA A 7 -5.02 -3.02 14.58
C ALA A 7 -6.55 -2.90 14.52
N TRP A 8 -7.15 -2.53 15.64
CA TRP A 8 -8.58 -2.24 15.75
C TRP A 8 -8.79 -0.73 15.86
N ASP A 9 -9.63 -0.17 15.00
CA ASP A 9 -10.10 1.21 15.06
C ASP A 9 -11.40 1.27 15.90
N PRO A 10 -11.33 1.70 17.16
CA PRO A 10 -12.50 1.71 18.04
C PRO A 10 -13.53 2.78 17.66
N SER A 11 -13.12 3.83 16.95
CA SER A 11 -14.00 4.92 16.55
C SER A 11 -14.96 4.50 15.44
N LEU A 12 -14.46 3.72 14.48
CA LEU A 12 -15.25 3.22 13.35
C LEU A 12 -15.58 1.73 13.47
N GLN A 13 -15.18 1.09 14.57
CA GLN A 13 -15.44 -0.33 14.88
C GLN A 13 -15.03 -1.28 13.73
N ARG A 14 -13.79 -1.15 13.28
CA ARG A 14 -13.26 -1.93 12.16
C ARG A 14 -11.82 -2.35 12.36
N ASP A 15 -11.43 -3.45 11.70
CA ASP A 15 -10.04 -3.83 11.54
C ASP A 15 -9.34 -2.91 10.52
N VAL A 16 -8.10 -2.55 10.81
CA VAL A 16 -7.23 -1.75 9.94
C VAL A 16 -5.83 -2.34 9.90
N ALA A 17 -5.10 -2.03 8.84
CA ALA A 17 -3.66 -2.22 8.80
C ALA A 17 -2.98 -0.88 9.09
N ILE A 18 -1.93 -0.91 9.91
CA ILE A 18 -1.13 0.28 10.21
C ILE A 18 0.31 0.01 9.80
N LYS A 19 0.86 0.85 8.91
CA LYS A 19 2.23 0.76 8.45
C LYS A 19 3.07 1.85 9.09
N GLU A 20 4.09 1.46 9.84
CA GLU A 20 5.14 2.36 10.28
C GLU A 20 6.13 2.62 9.14
N VAL A 21 6.39 3.89 8.83
CA VAL A 21 7.36 4.25 7.81
C VAL A 21 8.69 4.59 8.48
N LEU A 22 9.61 3.64 8.42
CA LEU A 22 10.95 3.81 8.97
C LEU A 22 11.81 4.66 8.04
N LEU A 23 12.25 5.80 8.54
CA LEU A 23 13.23 6.64 7.86
C LEU A 23 14.64 6.05 8.03
N PRO A 24 15.51 6.10 7.00
CA PRO A 24 16.86 5.57 7.09
C PRO A 24 17.63 6.13 8.29
N ALA A 25 18.45 5.29 8.91
CA ALA A 25 19.37 5.71 9.96
C ALA A 25 20.48 6.60 9.37
N GLY A 26 21.01 7.52 10.20
CA GLY A 26 22.14 8.38 9.81
C GLY A 26 21.75 9.66 9.05
N MET A 27 20.49 9.91 8.83
CA MET A 27 20.00 11.19 8.27
C MET A 27 20.25 12.34 9.27
N SER A 28 20.67 13.49 8.76
CA SER A 28 20.66 14.75 9.53
C SER A 28 19.22 15.14 9.91
N PRO A 29 19.01 15.98 10.92
CA PRO A 29 17.67 16.45 11.31
C PRO A 29 16.89 17.08 10.14
N LYS A 30 17.57 17.82 9.26
CA LYS A 30 17.00 18.45 8.08
C LYS A 30 16.53 17.41 7.05
N GLU A 31 17.40 16.46 6.70
CA GLU A 31 17.07 15.39 5.75
C GLU A 31 15.91 14.52 6.25
N ARG A 32 15.88 14.23 7.56
CA ARG A 32 14.78 13.49 8.20
C ARG A 32 13.46 14.26 8.09
N ALA A 33 13.45 15.57 8.37
CA ALA A 33 12.26 16.41 8.25
C ALA A 33 11.75 16.47 6.80
N GLU A 34 12.66 16.59 5.82
CA GLU A 34 12.32 16.62 4.39
C GLU A 34 11.75 15.27 3.93
N ALA A 35 12.37 14.15 4.33
CA ALA A 35 11.91 12.79 4.02
C ALA A 35 10.52 12.54 4.61
N ARG A 36 10.30 12.91 5.90
CA ARG A 36 8.99 12.83 6.56
C ARG A 36 7.93 13.62 5.83
N ALA A 37 8.21 14.89 5.52
CA ALA A 37 7.26 15.74 4.79
C ALA A 37 6.91 15.18 3.41
N ARG A 38 7.87 14.55 2.71
CA ARG A 38 7.63 13.89 1.43
C ARG A 38 6.71 12.68 1.61
N THR A 39 7.01 11.78 2.57
CA THR A 39 6.18 10.60 2.89
C THR A 39 4.74 11.00 3.20
N LEU A 40 4.54 12.02 4.04
CA LEU A 40 3.21 12.50 4.37
C LEU A 40 2.45 13.04 3.14
N ARG A 41 3.13 13.76 2.23
CA ARG A 41 2.51 14.23 0.98
C ARG A 41 2.13 13.06 0.06
N GLU A 42 3.01 12.08 -0.09
CA GLU A 42 2.77 10.89 -0.92
C GLU A 42 1.59 10.06 -0.36
N ALA A 43 1.55 9.83 0.95
CA ALA A 43 0.45 9.13 1.60
C ALA A 43 -0.90 9.87 1.45
N LYS A 44 -0.92 11.20 1.65
CA LYS A 44 -2.12 12.03 1.43
C LYS A 44 -2.57 12.05 -0.03
N ALA A 45 -1.66 11.95 -0.98
CA ALA A 45 -2.01 11.84 -2.39
C ALA A 45 -2.59 10.45 -2.70
N THR A 46 -2.01 9.38 -2.15
CA THR A 46 -2.53 8.00 -2.27
C THR A 46 -3.94 7.88 -1.67
N ALA A 47 -4.22 8.54 -0.55
CA ALA A 47 -5.55 8.56 0.07
C ALA A 47 -6.67 9.15 -0.82
N ARG A 48 -6.32 9.85 -1.90
CA ARG A 48 -7.29 10.41 -2.86
C ARG A 48 -7.60 9.45 -4.01
N ILE A 49 -6.88 8.33 -4.10
CA ILE A 49 -7.12 7.35 -5.16
C ILE A 49 -8.35 6.54 -4.77
N SER A 50 -9.35 6.54 -5.63
CA SER A 50 -10.57 5.75 -5.47
C SER A 50 -10.62 4.70 -6.57
N ASP A 51 -10.03 3.53 -6.28
CA ASP A 51 -10.02 2.37 -7.18
C ASP A 51 -9.90 1.09 -6.37
N THR A 52 -10.68 0.06 -6.70
CA THR A 52 -10.71 -1.21 -5.96
C THR A 52 -9.42 -2.01 -6.08
N ALA A 53 -8.58 -1.73 -7.07
CA ALA A 53 -7.26 -2.34 -7.26
C ALA A 53 -6.12 -1.55 -6.58
N VAL A 54 -6.44 -0.54 -5.78
CA VAL A 54 -5.49 0.24 -4.99
C VAL A 54 -5.88 0.16 -3.52
N VAL A 55 -4.92 -0.12 -2.64
CA VAL A 55 -5.16 -0.15 -1.20
C VAL A 55 -5.72 1.19 -0.72
N THR A 56 -6.83 1.15 0.02
CA THR A 56 -7.46 2.35 0.55
C THR A 56 -6.68 2.87 1.76
N VAL A 57 -6.14 4.09 1.66
CA VAL A 57 -5.55 4.79 2.80
C VAL A 57 -6.65 5.53 3.54
N HIS A 58 -6.81 5.22 4.83
CA HIS A 58 -7.85 5.81 5.68
C HIS A 58 -7.38 7.06 6.40
N ASP A 59 -6.13 7.04 6.89
CA ASP A 59 -5.55 8.17 7.63
C ASP A 59 -4.02 8.13 7.57
N VAL A 60 -3.41 9.25 7.92
CA VAL A 60 -1.95 9.40 8.04
C VAL A 60 -1.65 10.12 9.34
N LEU A 61 -1.02 9.42 10.26
CA LEU A 61 -0.70 9.89 11.60
C LEU A 61 0.81 10.15 11.72
N GLU A 62 1.18 10.95 12.70
CA GLU A 62 2.57 11.15 13.10
C GLU A 62 2.74 10.72 14.56
N HIS A 63 3.68 9.84 14.83
CA HIS A 63 4.03 9.39 16.17
C HIS A 63 5.54 9.20 16.28
N ASP A 64 6.16 9.73 17.33
CA ASP A 64 7.62 9.69 17.57
C ASP A 64 8.45 10.11 16.33
N ASP A 65 8.08 11.24 15.72
CA ASP A 65 8.71 11.76 14.49
C ASP A 65 8.69 10.80 13.28
N SER A 66 7.89 9.78 13.33
CA SER A 66 7.69 8.81 12.24
C SER A 66 6.28 8.91 11.65
N PRO A 67 6.13 8.83 10.31
CA PRO A 67 4.82 8.70 9.70
C PRO A 67 4.23 7.30 9.92
N TRP A 68 2.93 7.26 10.22
CA TRP A 68 2.16 6.04 10.35
C TRP A 68 0.96 6.12 9.41
N ILE A 69 0.79 5.10 8.58
CA ILE A 69 -0.26 5.07 7.56
C ILE A 69 -1.30 4.05 7.99
N VAL A 70 -2.53 4.53 8.19
CA VAL A 70 -3.69 3.69 8.48
C VAL A 70 -4.39 3.36 7.16
N MET A 71 -4.59 2.09 6.87
CA MET A 71 -5.16 1.63 5.61
C MET A 71 -6.11 0.44 5.81
N GLU A 72 -6.87 0.09 4.78
CA GLU A 72 -7.70 -1.12 4.82
C GLU A 72 -6.85 -2.35 5.12
N LEU A 73 -7.40 -3.24 5.96
CA LEU A 73 -6.81 -4.55 6.20
C LEU A 73 -7.19 -5.50 5.07
N LEU A 74 -6.23 -5.82 4.21
CA LEU A 74 -6.42 -6.79 3.14
C LEU A 74 -6.22 -8.21 3.69
N ARG A 75 -7.25 -9.04 3.56
CA ARG A 75 -7.18 -10.47 3.88
C ARG A 75 -6.86 -11.22 2.59
N GLY A 76 -5.85 -12.11 2.63
CA GLY A 76 -5.37 -12.82 1.46
C GLY A 76 -3.86 -13.03 1.48
N THR A 77 -3.25 -13.14 0.31
CA THR A 77 -1.82 -13.42 0.17
C THR A 77 -1.19 -12.52 -0.90
N SER A 78 0.10 -12.22 -0.78
CA SER A 78 0.80 -11.53 -1.86
C SER A 78 0.95 -12.43 -3.08
N LEU A 79 0.96 -11.83 -4.26
CA LEU A 79 1.21 -12.56 -5.52
C LEU A 79 2.56 -13.29 -5.46
N GLN A 80 3.58 -12.70 -4.84
CA GLN A 80 4.87 -13.37 -4.64
C GLN A 80 4.71 -14.67 -3.86
N HIS A 81 4.04 -14.61 -2.70
CA HIS A 81 3.83 -15.79 -1.87
C HIS A 81 2.97 -16.86 -2.57
N HIS A 82 1.96 -16.43 -3.34
CA HIS A 82 1.15 -17.33 -4.16
C HIS A 82 2.01 -18.08 -5.18
N LEU A 83 2.86 -17.34 -5.93
CA LEU A 83 3.75 -17.94 -6.96
C LEU A 83 4.78 -18.89 -6.35
N ASP A 84 5.35 -18.54 -5.19
CA ASP A 84 6.34 -19.38 -4.50
C ASP A 84 5.74 -20.71 -4.02
N ARG A 85 4.46 -20.71 -3.63
CA ARG A 85 3.79 -21.91 -3.10
C ARG A 85 3.06 -22.74 -4.15
N ASN A 86 2.44 -22.10 -5.13
CA ASN A 86 1.51 -22.73 -6.06
C ASN A 86 2.04 -22.76 -7.51
N GLY A 87 3.14 -22.05 -7.78
CA GLY A 87 3.66 -21.90 -9.13
C GLY A 87 2.86 -20.89 -9.98
N PRO A 88 2.98 -20.94 -11.31
CA PRO A 88 2.35 -19.99 -12.21
C PRO A 88 0.81 -20.05 -12.14
N MET A 89 0.19 -18.89 -12.29
CA MET A 89 -1.27 -18.76 -12.32
C MET A 89 -1.82 -19.14 -13.72
N PRO A 90 -3.09 -19.60 -13.81
CA PRO A 90 -3.79 -19.72 -15.07
C PRO A 90 -3.83 -18.40 -15.85
N VAL A 91 -3.77 -18.46 -17.18
CA VAL A 91 -3.69 -17.26 -18.04
C VAL A 91 -4.87 -16.32 -17.83
N GLU A 92 -6.06 -16.86 -17.62
CA GLU A 92 -7.28 -16.10 -17.34
C GLU A 92 -7.15 -15.27 -16.06
N ARG A 93 -6.58 -15.83 -15.01
CA ARG A 93 -6.34 -15.12 -13.74
C ARG A 93 -5.25 -14.07 -13.88
N VAL A 94 -4.23 -14.31 -14.69
CA VAL A 94 -3.20 -13.31 -15.01
C VAL A 94 -3.82 -12.14 -15.77
N GLU A 95 -4.70 -12.41 -16.74
CA GLU A 95 -5.39 -11.37 -17.51
C GLU A 95 -6.29 -10.49 -16.62
N GLU A 96 -7.08 -11.10 -15.72
CA GLU A 96 -7.92 -10.38 -14.76
C GLU A 96 -7.07 -9.49 -13.83
N ALA A 97 -6.01 -10.05 -13.24
CA ALA A 97 -5.10 -9.33 -12.38
C ALA A 97 -4.42 -8.16 -13.12
N ALA A 98 -3.97 -8.38 -14.35
CA ALA A 98 -3.34 -7.34 -15.17
C ALA A 98 -4.32 -6.19 -15.46
N LYS A 99 -5.57 -6.48 -15.83
CA LYS A 99 -6.60 -5.47 -16.06
C LYS A 99 -6.89 -4.65 -14.81
N ALA A 100 -7.03 -5.31 -13.65
CA ALA A 100 -7.23 -4.63 -12.38
C ALA A 100 -6.06 -3.68 -12.05
N LEU A 101 -4.82 -4.19 -12.12
CA LEU A 101 -3.62 -3.41 -11.83
C LEU A 101 -3.45 -2.20 -12.77
N LEU A 102 -3.71 -2.38 -14.07
CA LEU A 102 -3.66 -1.28 -15.05
C LEU A 102 -4.71 -0.21 -14.74
N GLY A 103 -5.92 -0.61 -14.32
CA GLY A 103 -6.96 0.30 -13.84
C GLY A 103 -6.51 1.11 -12.63
N GLY A 104 -6.01 0.44 -11.60
CA GLY A 104 -5.48 1.07 -10.38
C GLY A 104 -4.30 2.01 -10.66
N LEU A 105 -3.34 1.58 -11.50
CA LEU A 105 -2.21 2.44 -11.89
C LEU A 105 -2.67 3.68 -12.66
N ARG A 106 -3.66 3.55 -13.53
CA ARG A 106 -4.26 4.69 -14.24
C ARG A 106 -4.91 5.67 -13.27
N ALA A 107 -5.67 5.16 -12.28
CA ALA A 107 -6.28 5.98 -11.23
C ALA A 107 -5.21 6.71 -10.39
N ALA A 108 -4.14 6.01 -10.02
CA ALA A 108 -3.00 6.60 -9.31
C ALA A 108 -2.33 7.73 -10.12
N HIS A 109 -2.04 7.49 -11.39
CA HIS A 109 -1.44 8.50 -12.28
C HIS A 109 -2.36 9.72 -12.46
N ALA A 110 -3.66 9.53 -12.55
CA ALA A 110 -4.63 10.62 -12.60
C ALA A 110 -4.65 11.47 -11.32
N ALA A 111 -4.35 10.86 -10.16
CA ALA A 111 -4.17 11.54 -8.88
C ALA A 111 -2.75 12.14 -8.70
N GLY A 112 -1.88 12.03 -9.70
CA GLY A 112 -0.50 12.52 -9.65
C GLY A 112 0.46 11.62 -8.86
N VAL A 113 0.07 10.36 -8.59
CA VAL A 113 0.85 9.40 -7.82
C VAL A 113 1.48 8.36 -8.76
N THR A 114 2.77 8.14 -8.63
CA THR A 114 3.49 7.06 -9.32
C THR A 114 3.92 6.02 -8.29
N HIS A 115 3.66 4.75 -8.54
CA HIS A 115 3.95 3.69 -7.58
C HIS A 115 5.44 3.46 -7.32
N ARG A 116 6.27 3.44 -8.36
CA ARG A 116 7.74 3.30 -8.38
C ARG A 116 8.30 1.92 -7.97
N ASP A 117 7.49 1.03 -7.39
CA ASP A 117 7.94 -0.30 -6.92
C ASP A 117 6.87 -1.38 -7.19
N VAL A 118 6.37 -1.44 -8.43
CA VAL A 118 5.40 -2.49 -8.84
C VAL A 118 6.15 -3.81 -8.95
N LYS A 119 5.78 -4.77 -8.09
CA LYS A 119 6.36 -6.11 -8.04
C LYS A 119 5.38 -7.10 -7.37
N PRO A 120 5.53 -8.41 -7.57
CA PRO A 120 4.62 -9.41 -7.00
C PRO A 120 4.46 -9.33 -5.47
N ALA A 121 5.49 -8.91 -4.74
CA ALA A 121 5.41 -8.74 -3.29
C ALA A 121 4.48 -7.59 -2.85
N ASN A 122 4.24 -6.61 -3.72
CA ASN A 122 3.38 -5.44 -3.47
C ASN A 122 1.99 -5.57 -4.13
N ILE A 123 1.62 -6.77 -4.57
CA ILE A 123 0.32 -7.09 -5.14
C ILE A 123 -0.34 -8.12 -4.23
N MET A 124 -1.52 -7.80 -3.71
CA MET A 124 -2.32 -8.70 -2.88
C MET A 124 -3.42 -9.36 -3.71
N LEU A 125 -3.52 -10.66 -3.59
CA LEU A 125 -4.67 -11.46 -4.03
C LEU A 125 -5.54 -11.67 -2.80
N THR A 126 -6.70 -11.04 -2.78
CA THR A 126 -7.56 -11.01 -1.58
C THR A 126 -8.57 -12.16 -1.57
N ASP A 127 -9.06 -12.50 -0.38
CA ASP A 127 -10.05 -13.57 -0.18
C ASP A 127 -11.42 -13.24 -0.81
N ASP A 128 -11.67 -11.94 -1.10
CA ASP A 128 -12.84 -11.44 -1.82
C ASP A 128 -12.58 -11.25 -3.33
N ASP A 129 -11.62 -11.98 -3.90
CA ASP A 129 -11.26 -12.03 -5.33
C ASP A 129 -10.77 -10.70 -5.94
N ARG A 130 -10.32 -9.73 -5.14
CA ARG A 130 -9.65 -8.53 -5.66
C ARG A 130 -8.16 -8.77 -5.89
N THR A 131 -7.61 -8.06 -6.86
CA THR A 131 -6.16 -7.87 -7.03
C THR A 131 -5.83 -6.44 -6.66
N VAL A 132 -5.09 -6.23 -5.58
CA VAL A 132 -4.88 -4.92 -4.97
C VAL A 132 -3.40 -4.56 -4.93
N LEU A 133 -3.05 -3.40 -5.45
CA LEU A 133 -1.71 -2.83 -5.39
C LEU A 133 -1.51 -2.11 -4.06
N THR A 134 -0.44 -2.46 -3.35
CA THR A 134 -0.07 -1.91 -2.04
C THR A 134 1.29 -1.22 -2.10
N ASP A 135 1.68 -0.54 -1.03
CA ASP A 135 3.05 0.03 -0.89
C ASP A 135 3.43 1.07 -1.95
N PHE A 136 2.50 1.99 -2.25
CA PHE A 136 2.77 3.15 -3.11
C PHE A 136 3.90 4.01 -2.55
N GLY A 137 5.07 3.99 -3.17
CA GLY A 137 6.18 4.94 -3.02
C GLY A 137 6.64 5.30 -1.59
N ILE A 138 6.07 4.67 -0.62
CA ILE A 138 6.13 5.03 0.79
C ILE A 138 7.00 4.06 1.57
#